data_39d42f7e05d85561c28159ca97eaa504
#
_entry.id   39d42f7e05d85561c28159ca97eaa504
#
_cell.length_a   1.000
_cell.length_b   1.000
_cell.length_c   1.000
_cell.angle_alpha   90.00
_cell.angle_beta   90.00
_cell.angle_gamma   90.00
#
_symmetry.space_group_name_H-M   'P 1'
#
loop_
_entity.id
_entity.type
_entity.pdbx_description
1 polymer ?
#
loop_
_entity_poly.entity_id
_entity_poly.type
_entity_poly.pdbx_seq_one_letter_code
_entity_poly.pdbx_strand_id
1 'polypeptide(L)'
;VSRRVVITGSTKLAKTIAHTFRATPVHGEPHIVDCVRVEQFIDWNEYDIFINHAHVGFCQTELLWSAFQAWKDDETKHIVNISSRAAKPNISKGYLYASQKAALNHLSDNLVYNSDKKCKITTLNLGMLENDDELPSISYHEVVSAIWWCVMNYPQMEVPEITIQHPASYVSVQKEKEVLKELDTLFPK
;
A
#
# COMPACT_ATOMS: atom_id res chain seq x y z
N VAL A 1 -12.34 0.53 21.83
CA VAL A 1 -12.33 -0.90 21.47
C VAL A 1 -11.06 -1.15 20.66
N SER A 2 -10.25 -2.12 21.12
CA SER A 2 -9.07 -2.60 20.38
C SER A 2 -9.51 -3.11 19.01
N ARG A 3 -8.82 -2.69 17.94
CA ARG A 3 -9.05 -3.23 16.59
C ARG A 3 -8.05 -4.34 16.29
N ARG A 4 -8.50 -5.37 15.63
CA ARG A 4 -7.62 -6.44 15.11
C ARG A 4 -7.22 -6.12 13.67
N VAL A 5 -5.91 -6.12 13.44
CA VAL A 5 -5.29 -5.76 12.16
C VAL A 5 -4.60 -6.98 11.58
N VAL A 6 -4.88 -7.31 10.33
CA VAL A 6 -4.12 -8.32 9.59
C VAL A 6 -3.30 -7.65 8.48
N ILE A 7 -2.03 -8.02 8.37
CA ILE A 7 -1.10 -7.54 7.35
C ILE A 7 -0.56 -8.74 6.59
N THR A 8 -0.62 -8.71 5.27
CA THR A 8 0.05 -9.74 4.45
C THR A 8 1.53 -9.42 4.25
N GLY A 9 2.39 -10.42 4.47
CA GLY A 9 3.83 -10.34 4.25
C GLY A 9 4.65 -9.93 5.47
N SER A 10 5.99 -9.97 5.30
CA SER A 10 6.97 -9.76 6.38
C SER A 10 8.13 -8.85 6.00
N THR A 11 7.93 -7.96 5.00
CA THR A 11 8.96 -6.99 4.58
C THR A 11 9.25 -5.96 5.67
N LYS A 12 10.27 -5.15 5.50
CA LYS A 12 10.59 -4.05 6.41
C LYS A 12 9.40 -3.09 6.59
N LEU A 13 8.71 -2.74 5.49
CA LEU A 13 7.50 -1.91 5.57
C LEU A 13 6.40 -2.59 6.39
N ALA A 14 6.08 -3.87 6.12
CA ALA A 14 5.06 -4.60 6.90
C ALA A 14 5.38 -4.64 8.39
N LYS A 15 6.65 -4.87 8.75
CA LYS A 15 7.13 -4.85 10.14
C LYS A 15 7.01 -3.46 10.77
N THR A 16 7.33 -2.40 10.04
CA THR A 16 7.21 -1.02 10.52
C THR A 16 5.74 -0.66 10.77
N ILE A 17 4.83 -1.03 9.86
CA ILE A 17 3.39 -0.87 10.04
C ILE A 17 2.94 -1.61 11.31
N ALA A 18 3.26 -2.90 11.43
CA ALA A 18 2.87 -3.72 12.57
C ALA A 18 3.38 -3.15 13.90
N HIS A 19 4.63 -2.71 13.95
CA HIS A 19 5.22 -2.08 15.13
C HIS A 19 4.45 -0.82 15.53
N THR A 20 4.19 0.07 14.58
CA THR A 20 3.49 1.33 14.85
C THR A 20 2.07 1.08 15.37
N PHE A 21 1.33 0.18 14.74
CA PHE A 21 -0.04 -0.12 15.17
C PHE A 21 -0.10 -0.76 16.56
N ARG A 22 0.89 -1.59 16.94
CA ARG A 22 0.99 -2.13 18.29
C ARG A 22 1.41 -1.07 19.32
N ALA A 23 2.28 -0.15 18.94
CA ALA A 23 2.85 0.84 19.87
C ALA A 23 1.94 2.06 20.10
N THR A 24 0.97 2.30 19.21
CA THR A 24 0.12 3.49 19.26
C THR A 24 -1.32 3.08 19.61
N PRO A 25 -1.69 3.09 20.91
CA PRO A 25 -3.04 2.76 21.33
C PRO A 25 -4.04 3.83 20.86
N VAL A 26 -5.24 3.40 20.47
CA VAL A 26 -6.39 4.28 20.25
C VAL A 26 -7.38 4.05 21.40
N HIS A 27 -7.84 5.14 22.01
CA HIS A 27 -8.69 5.07 23.19
C HIS A 27 -8.11 4.26 24.37
N GLY A 28 -6.77 4.23 24.48
CA GLY A 28 -6.07 3.54 25.57
C GLY A 28 -5.83 2.04 25.39
N GLU A 29 -6.33 1.44 24.30
CA GLU A 29 -6.14 0.02 24.01
C GLU A 29 -5.19 -0.20 22.83
N PRO A 30 -4.18 -1.07 22.96
CA PRO A 30 -3.28 -1.41 21.87
C PRO A 30 -4.03 -2.21 20.80
N HIS A 31 -3.58 -2.07 19.54
CA HIS A 31 -4.07 -2.91 18.46
C HIS A 31 -3.45 -4.30 18.48
N ILE A 32 -4.26 -5.32 18.20
CA ILE A 32 -3.78 -6.67 17.92
C ILE A 32 -3.40 -6.71 16.44
N VAL A 33 -2.16 -7.07 16.14
CA VAL A 33 -1.67 -7.06 14.76
C VAL A 33 -1.04 -8.40 14.41
N ASP A 34 -1.62 -9.07 13.43
CA ASP A 34 -1.15 -10.33 12.88
C ASP A 34 -0.48 -10.11 11.51
N CYS A 35 0.72 -10.68 11.33
CA CYS A 35 1.41 -10.70 10.04
C CYS A 35 1.31 -12.12 9.47
N VAL A 36 0.63 -12.24 8.33
CA VAL A 36 0.35 -13.53 7.70
C VAL A 36 1.00 -13.64 6.32
N ARG A 37 1.28 -14.86 5.88
CA ARG A 37 1.70 -15.13 4.51
C ARG A 37 0.47 -15.14 3.60
N VAL A 38 0.66 -14.82 2.32
CA VAL A 38 -0.44 -14.78 1.33
C VAL A 38 -1.13 -16.13 1.12
N GLU A 39 -0.42 -17.22 1.38
CA GLU A 39 -0.94 -18.60 1.25
C GLU A 39 -1.73 -19.06 2.47
N GLN A 40 -1.69 -18.31 3.58
CA GLN A 40 -2.42 -18.66 4.78
C GLN A 40 -3.91 -18.31 4.63
N PHE A 41 -4.75 -19.19 5.16
CA PHE A 41 -6.17 -18.87 5.29
C PHE A 41 -6.35 -17.71 6.29
N ILE A 42 -7.15 -16.73 5.90
CA ILE A 42 -7.51 -15.58 6.74
C ILE A 42 -8.99 -15.71 7.09
N ASP A 43 -9.29 -15.85 8.37
CA ASP A 43 -10.67 -15.71 8.84
C ASP A 43 -11.00 -14.20 8.98
N TRP A 44 -11.67 -13.67 7.96
CA TRP A 44 -12.00 -12.24 7.91
C TRP A 44 -12.85 -11.76 9.09
N ASN A 45 -13.60 -12.65 9.76
CA ASN A 45 -14.42 -12.28 10.91
C ASN A 45 -13.58 -11.89 12.13
N GLU A 46 -12.33 -12.32 12.19
CA GLU A 46 -11.44 -11.99 13.28
C GLU A 46 -10.82 -10.60 13.20
N TYR A 47 -10.91 -9.90 12.06
CA TYR A 47 -10.18 -8.66 11.82
C TYR A 47 -11.10 -7.50 11.47
N ASP A 48 -10.62 -6.27 11.76
CA ASP A 48 -11.30 -5.01 11.47
C ASP A 48 -10.58 -4.20 10.40
N ILE A 49 -9.27 -4.40 10.29
CA ILE A 49 -8.41 -3.71 9.33
C ILE A 49 -7.58 -4.74 8.59
N PHE A 50 -7.60 -4.68 7.27
CA PHE A 50 -6.75 -5.48 6.40
C PHE A 50 -5.77 -4.60 5.65
N ILE A 51 -4.46 -4.82 5.84
CA ILE A 51 -3.40 -4.18 5.08
C ILE A 51 -2.85 -5.17 4.07
N ASN A 52 -3.32 -5.03 2.85
CA ASN A 52 -3.01 -5.86 1.70
C ASN A 52 -1.67 -5.45 1.09
N HIS A 53 -0.57 -5.93 1.68
CA HIS A 53 0.77 -5.45 1.39
C HIS A 53 1.59 -6.40 0.50
N ALA A 54 1.57 -7.72 0.79
CA ALA A 54 2.46 -8.66 0.11
C ALA A 54 2.13 -8.80 -1.37
N HIS A 55 3.12 -8.55 -2.23
CA HIS A 55 3.00 -8.72 -3.67
C HIS A 55 3.51 -10.10 -4.10
N VAL A 56 2.60 -10.96 -4.54
CA VAL A 56 2.89 -12.26 -5.14
C VAL A 56 1.91 -12.47 -6.31
N GLY A 57 2.34 -12.23 -7.53
CA GLY A 57 1.45 -12.34 -8.69
C GLY A 57 0.21 -11.45 -8.56
N PHE A 58 -0.96 -12.01 -8.76
CA PHE A 58 -2.25 -11.34 -8.61
C PHE A 58 -2.89 -11.54 -7.21
N CYS A 59 -2.19 -12.16 -6.26
CA CYS A 59 -2.75 -12.47 -4.94
C CYS A 59 -3.32 -11.24 -4.22
N GLN A 60 -2.76 -10.04 -4.39
CA GLN A 60 -3.34 -8.84 -3.78
C GLN A 60 -4.75 -8.56 -4.32
N THR A 61 -4.99 -8.75 -5.61
CA THR A 61 -6.31 -8.56 -6.23
C THR A 61 -7.31 -9.62 -5.73
N GLU A 62 -6.86 -10.86 -5.60
CA GLU A 62 -7.67 -11.97 -5.08
C GLU A 62 -8.02 -11.78 -3.60
N LEU A 63 -7.05 -11.36 -2.78
CA LEU A 63 -7.26 -11.06 -1.35
C LEU A 63 -8.16 -9.84 -1.14
N LEU A 64 -8.03 -8.78 -1.97
CA LEU A 64 -8.97 -7.67 -1.95
C LEU A 64 -10.40 -8.15 -2.20
N TRP A 65 -10.61 -8.99 -3.22
CA TRP A 65 -11.92 -9.54 -3.52
C TRP A 65 -12.47 -10.38 -2.37
N SER A 66 -11.65 -11.26 -1.79
CA SER A 66 -12.05 -12.11 -0.67
C SER A 66 -12.45 -11.31 0.57
N ALA A 67 -11.63 -10.33 0.96
CA ALA A 67 -11.93 -9.44 2.08
C ALA A 67 -13.19 -8.61 1.83
N PHE A 68 -13.34 -8.08 0.61
CA PHE A 68 -14.52 -7.33 0.22
C PHE A 68 -15.80 -8.15 0.33
N GLN A 69 -15.82 -9.39 -0.16
CA GLN A 69 -17.00 -10.25 -0.05
C GLN A 69 -17.42 -10.49 1.41
N ALA A 70 -16.44 -10.59 2.31
CA ALA A 70 -16.71 -10.77 3.73
C ALA A 70 -17.17 -9.47 4.43
N TRP A 71 -16.68 -8.31 3.98
CA TRP A 71 -16.80 -7.05 4.74
C TRP A 71 -17.70 -5.99 4.12
N LYS A 72 -18.19 -6.17 2.90
CA LYS A 72 -18.92 -5.13 2.15
C LYS A 72 -20.08 -4.48 2.91
N ASP A 73 -20.75 -5.22 3.78
CA ASP A 73 -21.92 -4.75 4.53
C ASP A 73 -21.60 -4.18 5.92
N ASP A 74 -20.32 -4.12 6.31
CA ASP A 74 -19.87 -3.68 7.64
C ASP A 74 -19.05 -2.37 7.56
N GLU A 75 -19.62 -1.28 8.05
CA GLU A 75 -19.01 0.06 8.05
C GLU A 75 -17.78 0.20 8.99
N THR A 76 -17.57 -0.76 9.89
CA THR A 76 -16.44 -0.75 10.81
C THR A 76 -15.15 -1.28 10.18
N LYS A 77 -15.26 -1.97 9.05
CA LYS A 77 -14.15 -2.63 8.35
C LYS A 77 -13.43 -1.70 7.40
N HIS A 78 -12.11 -1.88 7.29
CA HIS A 78 -11.28 -1.07 6.40
C HIS A 78 -10.21 -1.91 5.69
N ILE A 79 -10.23 -1.92 4.37
CA ILE A 79 -9.22 -2.54 3.51
C ILE A 79 -8.25 -1.47 3.02
N VAL A 80 -6.96 -1.67 3.24
CA VAL A 80 -5.89 -0.79 2.78
C VAL A 80 -5.00 -1.54 1.81
N ASN A 81 -5.06 -1.19 0.53
CA ASN A 81 -4.22 -1.77 -0.51
C ASN A 81 -2.91 -1.01 -0.65
N ILE A 82 -1.79 -1.70 -0.53
CA ILE A 82 -0.47 -1.15 -0.83
C ILE A 82 -0.15 -1.42 -2.29
N SER A 83 -0.43 -0.42 -3.10
CA SER A 83 -0.19 -0.42 -4.54
C SER A 83 1.11 0.34 -4.89
N SER A 84 1.27 0.73 -6.12
CA SER A 84 2.45 1.40 -6.63
C SER A 84 2.10 2.40 -7.73
N ARG A 85 2.87 3.47 -7.84
CA ARG A 85 2.83 4.35 -9.02
C ARG A 85 3.09 3.61 -10.34
N ALA A 86 3.77 2.48 -10.28
CA ALA A 86 3.97 1.60 -11.44
C ALA A 86 2.66 1.07 -12.03
N ALA A 87 1.54 1.11 -11.29
CA ALA A 87 0.21 0.81 -11.82
C ALA A 87 -0.23 1.74 -12.95
N LYS A 88 0.32 2.96 -12.99
CA LYS A 88 0.01 3.92 -14.05
C LYS A 88 0.87 3.64 -15.30
N PRO A 89 0.31 3.74 -16.53
CA PRO A 89 1.05 3.49 -17.76
C PRO A 89 2.31 4.35 -17.87
N ASN A 90 3.35 3.80 -18.47
CA ASN A 90 4.61 4.47 -18.83
C ASN A 90 5.48 4.95 -17.65
N ILE A 91 5.19 4.52 -16.42
CA ILE A 91 6.01 4.89 -15.25
C ILE A 91 7.09 3.84 -14.96
N SER A 92 6.83 2.57 -15.22
CA SER A 92 7.74 1.47 -14.90
C SER A 92 8.00 0.58 -16.11
N LYS A 93 9.25 0.08 -16.22
CA LYS A 93 9.63 -0.99 -17.17
C LYS A 93 9.32 -2.40 -16.64
N GLY A 94 8.88 -2.56 -15.42
CA GLY A 94 8.44 -3.83 -14.84
C GLY A 94 7.02 -4.18 -15.27
N TYR A 95 6.83 -4.52 -16.54
CA TYR A 95 5.51 -4.63 -17.17
C TYR A 95 4.55 -5.58 -16.46
N LEU A 96 4.99 -6.75 -16.03
CA LEU A 96 4.15 -7.71 -15.31
C LEU A 96 3.77 -7.17 -13.91
N TYR A 97 4.73 -6.64 -13.18
CA TYR A 97 4.50 -5.99 -11.91
C TYR A 97 3.51 -4.82 -12.04
N ALA A 98 3.73 -3.96 -13.04
CA ALA A 98 2.86 -2.83 -13.33
C ALA A 98 1.42 -3.29 -13.63
N SER A 99 1.26 -4.36 -14.44
CA SER A 99 -0.04 -4.94 -14.77
C SER A 99 -0.75 -5.51 -13.55
N GLN A 100 -0.02 -6.17 -12.66
CA GLN A 100 -0.58 -6.71 -11.40
C GLN A 100 -1.06 -5.59 -10.47
N LYS A 101 -0.28 -4.51 -10.35
CA LYS A 101 -0.68 -3.33 -9.56
C LYS A 101 -1.84 -2.56 -10.22
N ALA A 102 -1.87 -2.50 -11.55
CA ALA A 102 -2.99 -1.91 -12.27
C ALA A 102 -4.29 -2.70 -12.08
N ALA A 103 -4.22 -4.03 -12.06
CA ALA A 103 -5.36 -4.89 -11.77
C ALA A 103 -5.91 -4.66 -10.35
N LEU A 104 -5.03 -4.53 -9.36
CA LEU A 104 -5.41 -4.19 -7.98
C LEU A 104 -6.14 -2.84 -7.92
N ASN A 105 -5.58 -1.80 -8.56
CA ASN A 105 -6.19 -0.47 -8.58
C ASN A 105 -7.55 -0.49 -9.29
N HIS A 106 -7.62 -1.13 -10.46
CA HIS A 106 -8.86 -1.22 -11.22
C HIS A 106 -9.98 -1.93 -10.43
N LEU A 107 -9.67 -3.04 -9.76
CA LEU A 107 -10.65 -3.69 -8.88
C LEU A 107 -11.06 -2.78 -7.73
N SER A 108 -10.09 -2.14 -7.06
CA SER A 108 -10.36 -1.21 -5.96
C SER A 108 -11.31 -0.09 -6.38
N ASP A 109 -11.06 0.57 -7.51
CA ASP A 109 -11.89 1.64 -8.05
C ASP A 109 -13.32 1.15 -8.35
N ASN A 110 -13.46 -0.02 -8.96
CA ASN A 110 -14.77 -0.62 -9.20
C ASN A 110 -15.54 -0.88 -7.90
N LEU A 111 -14.87 -1.39 -6.88
CA LEU A 111 -15.51 -1.65 -5.58
C LEU A 111 -15.89 -0.37 -4.85
N VAL A 112 -15.07 0.68 -4.96
CA VAL A 112 -15.34 1.98 -4.34
C VAL A 112 -16.52 2.69 -5.00
N TYR A 113 -16.53 2.77 -6.33
CA TYR A 113 -17.44 3.66 -7.06
C TYR A 113 -18.68 2.97 -7.64
N ASN A 114 -18.67 1.64 -7.77
CA ASN A 114 -19.73 0.90 -8.45
C ASN A 114 -20.40 -0.17 -7.56
N SER A 115 -20.18 -0.15 -6.23
CA SER A 115 -20.84 -1.09 -5.32
C SER A 115 -21.56 -0.37 -4.17
N ASP A 116 -22.59 -1.04 -3.62
CA ASP A 116 -23.36 -0.57 -2.45
C ASP A 116 -22.65 -0.94 -1.12
N LYS A 117 -21.32 -0.85 -1.09
CA LYS A 117 -20.52 -1.21 0.08
C LYS A 117 -20.70 -0.25 1.24
N LYS A 118 -20.49 -0.76 2.46
CA LYS A 118 -20.35 0.04 3.68
C LYS A 118 -18.90 0.06 4.20
N CYS A 119 -18.14 -1.03 3.97
CA CYS A 119 -16.73 -1.06 4.35
C CYS A 119 -15.92 -0.01 3.59
N LYS A 120 -14.80 0.43 4.18
CA LYS A 120 -13.88 1.38 3.55
C LYS A 120 -12.80 0.66 2.77
N ILE A 121 -12.42 1.24 1.64
CA ILE A 121 -11.31 0.75 0.82
C ILE A 121 -10.40 1.94 0.50
N THR A 122 -9.12 1.82 0.83
CA THR A 122 -8.10 2.82 0.52
C THR A 122 -6.99 2.18 -0.27
N THR A 123 -6.59 2.79 -1.38
CA THR A 123 -5.44 2.34 -2.18
C THR A 123 -4.31 3.37 -2.13
N LEU A 124 -3.15 2.95 -1.61
CA LEU A 124 -1.95 3.77 -1.58
C LEU A 124 -1.06 3.44 -2.76
N ASN A 125 -0.91 4.38 -3.69
CA ASN A 125 0.03 4.29 -4.81
C ASN A 125 1.39 4.84 -4.38
N LEU A 126 2.30 3.95 -4.00
CA LEU A 126 3.61 4.34 -3.49
C LEU A 126 4.61 4.58 -4.62
N GLY A 127 5.39 5.64 -4.48
CA GLY A 127 6.61 5.86 -5.24
C GLY A 127 7.74 4.95 -4.78
N MET A 128 8.99 5.34 -5.07
CA MET A 128 10.17 4.64 -4.59
C MET A 128 10.22 4.68 -3.07
N LEU A 129 10.32 3.51 -2.45
CA LEU A 129 10.56 3.39 -1.02
C LEU A 129 12.05 3.46 -0.72
N GLU A 130 12.39 3.90 0.49
CA GLU A 130 13.77 3.92 0.98
C GLU A 130 14.42 2.54 0.81
N ASN A 131 15.62 2.57 0.28
CA ASN A 131 16.49 1.41 0.04
C ASN A 131 17.95 1.85 0.19
N ASP A 132 18.88 0.95 -0.06
CA ASP A 132 20.30 1.24 0.02
C ASP A 132 20.84 2.05 -1.18
N ASP A 133 19.98 2.31 -2.19
CA ASP A 133 20.32 3.18 -3.31
C ASP A 133 20.13 4.65 -2.92
N GLU A 134 20.99 5.54 -3.36
CA GLU A 134 20.93 7.00 -3.12
C GLU A 134 19.83 7.71 -3.94
N LEU A 135 18.79 7.00 -4.33
CA LEU A 135 17.70 7.57 -5.11
C LEU A 135 16.69 8.30 -4.22
N PRO A 136 16.11 9.41 -4.71
CA PRO A 136 15.03 10.07 -4.00
C PRO A 136 13.86 9.12 -3.73
N SER A 137 13.61 8.89 -2.46
CA SER A 137 12.68 7.88 -1.98
C SER A 137 11.88 8.41 -0.78
N ILE A 138 10.74 7.77 -0.51
CA ILE A 138 9.94 8.03 0.69
C ILE A 138 10.31 7.04 1.78
N SER A 139 10.32 7.49 3.01
CA SER A 139 10.60 6.64 4.17
C SER A 139 9.42 5.72 4.50
N TYR A 140 9.71 4.60 5.15
CA TYR A 140 8.65 3.73 5.68
C TYR A 140 7.77 4.47 6.71
N HIS A 141 8.32 5.40 7.47
CA HIS A 141 7.57 6.18 8.45
C HIS A 141 6.55 7.12 7.79
N GLU A 142 6.87 7.75 6.65
CA GLU A 142 5.91 8.57 5.89
C GLU A 142 4.75 7.71 5.39
N VAL A 143 5.03 6.52 4.87
CA VAL A 143 3.99 5.57 4.43
C VAL A 143 3.10 5.15 5.60
N VAL A 144 3.70 4.77 6.73
CA VAL A 144 2.96 4.36 7.94
C VAL A 144 2.10 5.50 8.47
N SER A 145 2.61 6.73 8.49
CA SER A 145 1.86 7.92 8.90
C SER A 145 0.62 8.14 8.02
N ALA A 146 0.76 7.95 6.71
CA ALA A 146 -0.37 8.07 5.79
C ALA A 146 -1.41 6.96 6.00
N ILE A 147 -0.99 5.71 6.18
CA ILE A 147 -1.89 4.59 6.51
C ILE A 147 -2.63 4.89 7.82
N TRP A 148 -1.88 5.29 8.85
CA TRP A 148 -2.45 5.64 10.15
C TRP A 148 -3.50 6.73 10.04
N TRP A 149 -3.19 7.78 9.29
CA TRP A 149 -4.11 8.89 9.06
C TRP A 149 -5.41 8.42 8.38
N CYS A 150 -5.32 7.59 7.34
CA CYS A 150 -6.49 7.06 6.63
C CYS A 150 -7.37 6.19 7.53
N VAL A 151 -6.76 5.40 8.41
CA VAL A 151 -7.46 4.36 9.18
C VAL A 151 -8.03 4.88 10.50
N MET A 152 -7.31 5.80 11.18
CA MET A 152 -7.56 6.12 12.57
C MET A 152 -8.25 7.46 12.82
N ASN A 153 -8.00 8.47 12.00
CA ASN A 153 -8.40 9.82 12.35
C ASN A 153 -9.85 10.18 12.00
N TYR A 154 -10.43 9.50 11.01
CA TYR A 154 -11.74 9.90 10.50
C TYR A 154 -12.62 8.68 10.24
N PRO A 155 -13.36 8.20 11.25
CA PRO A 155 -14.16 6.98 11.11
C PRO A 155 -15.28 7.09 10.07
N GLN A 156 -15.75 8.30 9.76
CA GLN A 156 -16.78 8.53 8.74
C GLN A 156 -16.25 8.94 7.36
N MET A 157 -14.93 9.15 7.24
CA MET A 157 -14.31 9.51 5.98
C MET A 157 -13.71 8.28 5.29
N GLU A 158 -13.88 8.18 4.01
CA GLU A 158 -13.14 7.27 3.15
C GLU A 158 -12.18 8.05 2.27
N VAL A 159 -10.95 7.59 2.16
CA VAL A 159 -9.95 8.09 1.21
C VAL A 159 -9.73 6.99 0.18
N PRO A 160 -10.40 7.04 -0.98
CA PRO A 160 -10.33 5.95 -1.96
C PRO A 160 -8.94 5.71 -2.50
N GLU A 161 -8.24 6.78 -2.83
CA GLU A 161 -6.89 6.70 -3.39
C GLU A 161 -5.99 7.81 -2.82
N ILE A 162 -4.72 7.47 -2.56
CA ILE A 162 -3.68 8.43 -2.23
C ILE A 162 -2.38 8.04 -2.92
N THR A 163 -1.70 9.01 -3.53
CA THR A 163 -0.38 8.82 -4.10
C THR A 163 0.67 9.48 -3.22
N ILE A 164 1.67 8.70 -2.80
CA ILE A 164 2.78 9.16 -1.95
C ILE A 164 4.07 8.93 -2.70
N GLN A 165 4.84 10.01 -2.91
CA GLN A 165 6.10 9.95 -3.65
C GLN A 165 7.05 11.05 -3.21
N HIS A 166 8.35 10.84 -3.39
CA HIS A 166 9.31 11.91 -3.24
C HIS A 166 9.07 13.01 -4.30
N PRO A 167 9.26 14.30 -3.98
CA PRO A 167 9.08 15.40 -4.94
C PRO A 167 9.92 15.26 -6.21
N ALA A 168 11.16 14.76 -6.10
CA ALA A 168 11.97 14.42 -7.27
C ALA A 168 11.43 13.14 -7.92
N SER A 169 10.96 13.28 -9.16
CA SER A 169 10.45 12.13 -9.91
C SER A 169 11.58 11.15 -10.21
N TYR A 170 11.37 9.86 -9.95
CA TYR A 170 12.31 8.79 -10.32
C TYR A 170 12.70 8.82 -11.80
N VAL A 171 11.74 9.13 -12.68
CA VAL A 171 11.98 9.26 -14.13
C VAL A 171 12.92 10.42 -14.45
N SER A 172 12.78 11.55 -13.75
CA SER A 172 13.69 12.70 -13.92
C SER A 172 15.11 12.36 -13.47
N VAL A 173 15.24 11.71 -12.31
CA VAL A 173 16.54 11.30 -11.77
C VAL A 173 17.24 10.27 -12.65
N GLN A 174 16.50 9.31 -13.24
CA GLN A 174 17.06 8.35 -14.19
C GLN A 174 17.57 9.04 -15.46
N LYS A 175 16.79 9.99 -16.01
CA LYS A 175 17.21 10.78 -17.16
C LYS A 175 18.47 11.60 -16.88
N GLU A 176 18.55 12.26 -15.72
CA GLU A 176 19.74 12.99 -15.34
C GLU A 176 20.98 12.07 -15.21
N LYS A 177 20.82 10.87 -14.62
CA LYS A 177 21.91 9.89 -14.53
C LYS A 177 22.33 9.36 -15.91
N GLU A 178 21.40 9.15 -16.83
CA GLU A 178 21.69 8.77 -18.22
C GLU A 178 22.49 9.88 -18.93
N VAL A 179 22.07 11.13 -18.82
CA VAL A 179 22.74 12.29 -19.40
C VAL A 179 24.16 12.45 -18.81
N LEU A 180 24.31 12.31 -17.48
CA LEU A 180 25.62 12.39 -16.84
C LEU A 180 26.56 11.27 -17.30
N LYS A 181 26.08 10.05 -17.46
CA LYS A 181 26.86 8.94 -18.03
C LYS A 181 27.30 9.20 -19.48
N GLU A 182 26.42 9.78 -20.30
CA GLU A 182 26.75 10.15 -21.67
C GLU A 182 27.82 11.25 -21.69
N LEU A 183 27.71 12.26 -20.82
CA LEU A 183 28.70 13.32 -20.69
C LEU A 183 30.06 12.81 -20.23
N ASP A 184 30.11 11.89 -19.24
CA ASP A 184 31.36 11.27 -18.80
C ASP A 184 32.04 10.42 -19.88
N THR A 185 31.22 9.86 -20.81
CA THR A 185 31.75 9.10 -21.96
C THR A 185 32.27 10.01 -23.07
N LEU A 186 31.69 11.18 -23.23
CA LEU A 186 32.10 12.18 -24.24
C LEU A 186 33.28 13.03 -23.77
N PHE A 187 33.43 13.22 -22.47
CA PHE A 187 34.47 14.04 -21.86
C PHE A 187 35.17 13.24 -20.72
N PRO A 188 35.92 12.16 -21.05
CA PRO A 188 36.65 11.42 -20.04
C PRO A 188 37.68 12.33 -19.37
N LYS A 189 37.76 12.28 -18.04
CA LYS A 189 38.70 13.05 -17.22
C LYS A 189 40.12 12.56 -17.39
#